data_b97038fe25de9165182a7beef9cf57cd
#
_entry.id   b97038fe25de9165182a7beef9cf57cd
#
_cell.length_a   1.000
_cell.length_b   1.000
_cell.length_c   1.000
_cell.angle_alpha   90.00
_cell.angle_beta   90.00
_cell.angle_gamma   90.00
#
_symmetry.space_group_name_H-M   'P 1'
#
loop_
_entity.id
_entity.type
_entity.pdbx_description
1 polymer ?
#
loop_
_entity_poly.entity_id
_entity_poly.type
_entity_poly.pdbx_seq_one_letter_code
_entity_poly.pdbx_strand_id
1 'polypeptide(L)'
;MRTRKFILLTVVLLMAALLVSGCAGAANKEVIKIATKNYTEQRLTGQLLSVYIEENSDYDTTVTEFGGTMLCYEALKNGQMNLYAEFTGTAYGAILQQTETLGTQETYDYVKKECEQRDGITWLEPLGWNNTYVLSVRAETAQELGLKTISDLVPYAKDMVLGGDNEFMARQDGLLGLKEAYGIEFGQEMPMDQGLTYQALANGDLDVNSSFSTDGRIAKFNLVNLEDDKHFFPPYYVTPILRMDYADTHEDLVELLNKLGGQFTDEEMQQLNLRVDEGEDARDVATEVLTEKGLI
;
A
#
# COMPACT_ATOMS: atom_id res chain seq x y z
N MET A 1 65.66 -21.92 34.41
CA MET A 1 65.19 -20.59 33.92
C MET A 1 64.67 -20.59 32.46
N ARG A 2 65.22 -21.39 31.55
CA ARG A 2 64.77 -21.44 30.13
C ARG A 2 63.33 -22.05 29.94
N THR A 3 63.01 -23.07 30.66
CA THR A 3 61.69 -23.76 30.53
C THR A 3 60.49 -22.90 31.02
N ARG A 4 60.67 -22.07 32.06
CA ARG A 4 59.63 -21.17 32.53
C ARG A 4 59.33 -20.02 31.54
N LYS A 5 60.31 -19.55 30.81
CA LYS A 5 60.14 -18.52 29.75
C LYS A 5 59.41 -19.07 28.54
N PHE A 6 59.60 -20.37 28.18
CA PHE A 6 58.86 -21.01 27.08
C PHE A 6 57.41 -21.23 27.40
N ILE A 7 57.08 -21.65 28.63
CA ILE A 7 55.70 -21.84 29.07
C ILE A 7 54.91 -20.51 29.15
N LEU A 8 55.57 -19.41 29.57
CA LEU A 8 54.97 -18.09 29.59
C LEU A 8 54.69 -17.56 28.19
N LEU A 9 55.61 -17.80 27.23
CA LEU A 9 55.43 -17.38 25.84
C LEU A 9 54.30 -18.14 25.14
N THR A 10 54.13 -19.44 25.42
CA THR A 10 53.03 -20.27 24.89
C THR A 10 51.67 -19.87 25.43
N VAL A 11 51.60 -19.53 26.72
CA VAL A 11 50.36 -19.07 27.38
C VAL A 11 49.94 -17.68 26.83
N VAL A 12 50.90 -16.76 26.62
CA VAL A 12 50.60 -15.44 26.04
C VAL A 12 50.19 -15.57 24.58
N LEU A 13 50.76 -16.48 23.79
CA LEU A 13 50.33 -16.73 22.39
C LEU A 13 48.92 -17.38 22.33
N LEU A 14 48.60 -18.28 23.27
CA LEU A 14 47.24 -18.86 23.35
C LEU A 14 46.19 -17.83 23.82
N MET A 15 46.54 -16.92 24.77
CA MET A 15 45.63 -15.82 25.12
C MET A 15 45.47 -14.80 24.01
N ALA A 16 46.48 -14.51 23.21
CA ALA A 16 46.39 -13.63 22.05
C ALA A 16 45.52 -14.25 20.93
N ALA A 17 45.55 -15.58 20.75
CA ALA A 17 44.73 -16.31 19.79
C ALA A 17 43.25 -16.33 20.22
N LEU A 18 42.93 -16.32 21.51
CA LEU A 18 41.57 -16.25 22.05
C LEU A 18 40.97 -14.83 21.96
N LEU A 19 41.79 -13.78 21.91
CA LEU A 19 41.32 -12.40 21.76
C LEU A 19 41.04 -12.01 20.30
N VAL A 20 41.53 -12.77 19.31
CA VAL A 20 41.23 -12.54 17.88
C VAL A 20 39.95 -13.25 17.44
N SER A 21 39.46 -14.26 18.20
CA SER A 21 38.21 -14.96 17.88
C SER A 21 36.96 -14.25 18.40
N GLY A 22 37.08 -13.10 19.05
CA GLY A 22 35.97 -12.38 19.70
C GLY A 22 35.41 -11.18 18.93
N CYS A 23 35.92 -10.88 17.72
CA CYS A 23 35.39 -9.83 16.86
C CYS A 23 34.93 -10.41 15.51
N ALA A 24 34.09 -11.47 15.52
CA ALA A 24 33.07 -11.56 14.51
C ALA A 24 32.05 -10.47 14.88
N GLY A 25 32.32 -9.24 14.44
CA GLY A 25 31.33 -8.16 14.51
C GLY A 25 30.08 -8.70 13.87
N ALA A 26 28.94 -8.61 14.56
CA ALA A 26 27.66 -8.74 13.92
C ALA A 26 27.74 -7.80 12.71
N ALA A 27 27.79 -8.36 11.51
CA ALA A 27 27.69 -7.57 10.30
C ALA A 27 26.40 -6.78 10.48
N ASN A 28 26.47 -5.45 10.49
CA ASN A 28 25.28 -4.64 10.50
C ASN A 28 24.50 -5.06 9.26
N LYS A 29 23.32 -5.67 9.46
CA LYS A 29 22.45 -6.00 8.36
C LYS A 29 22.12 -4.71 7.61
N GLU A 30 22.03 -4.80 6.30
CA GLU A 30 21.53 -3.68 5.51
C GLU A 30 20.06 -3.44 5.84
N VAL A 31 19.67 -2.17 5.93
CA VAL A 31 18.31 -1.77 6.31
C VAL A 31 17.55 -1.31 5.08
N ILE A 32 16.50 -2.05 4.73
CA ILE A 32 15.56 -1.69 3.67
C ILE A 32 14.54 -0.69 4.23
N LYS A 33 14.51 0.51 3.67
CA LYS A 33 13.59 1.59 4.08
C LYS A 33 12.31 1.53 3.25
N ILE A 34 11.18 1.23 3.88
CA ILE A 34 9.88 1.06 3.25
C ILE A 34 9.01 2.29 3.53
N ALA A 35 8.47 2.93 2.48
CA ALA A 35 7.49 4.00 2.62
C ALA A 35 6.06 3.45 2.63
N THR A 36 5.16 4.11 3.36
CA THR A 36 3.72 3.84 3.34
C THR A 36 2.92 5.15 3.32
N LYS A 37 1.68 5.09 2.81
CA LYS A 37 0.72 6.20 2.95
C LYS A 37 0.02 6.10 4.32
N ASN A 38 -0.73 7.13 4.70
CA ASN A 38 -1.33 7.31 6.01
C ASN A 38 -2.73 6.68 6.17
N TYR A 39 -3.00 5.52 5.59
CA TYR A 39 -4.23 4.77 5.79
C TYR A 39 -3.97 3.27 6.01
N THR A 40 -4.97 2.57 6.54
CA THR A 40 -4.85 1.22 7.11
C THR A 40 -4.20 0.23 6.18
N GLU A 41 -4.69 0.06 4.95
CA GLU A 41 -4.14 -0.93 4.02
C GLU A 41 -2.67 -0.67 3.69
N GLN A 42 -2.27 0.58 3.53
CA GLN A 42 -0.87 0.91 3.26
C GLN A 42 0.04 0.64 4.47
N ARG A 43 -0.43 0.91 5.69
CA ARG A 43 0.29 0.55 6.92
C ARG A 43 0.46 -0.96 7.02
N LEU A 44 -0.61 -1.71 6.78
CA LEU A 44 -0.57 -3.18 6.77
C LEU A 44 0.34 -3.71 5.68
N THR A 45 0.24 -3.21 4.45
CA THR A 45 1.11 -3.61 3.33
C THR A 45 2.58 -3.34 3.63
N GLY A 46 2.91 -2.19 4.23
CA GLY A 46 4.26 -1.89 4.68
C GLY A 46 4.79 -2.90 5.70
N GLN A 47 3.96 -3.35 6.63
CA GLN A 47 4.33 -4.38 7.60
C GLN A 47 4.42 -5.78 6.96
N LEU A 48 3.54 -6.12 6.01
CA LEU A 48 3.64 -7.36 5.23
C LEU A 48 4.99 -7.45 4.50
N LEU A 49 5.39 -6.40 3.81
CA LEU A 49 6.69 -6.33 3.14
C LEU A 49 7.85 -6.41 4.14
N SER A 50 7.75 -5.67 5.26
CA SER A 50 8.76 -5.64 6.31
C SER A 50 9.00 -7.02 6.91
N VAL A 51 7.95 -7.66 7.43
CA VAL A 51 8.03 -8.99 8.05
C VAL A 51 8.52 -10.03 7.04
N TYR A 52 7.98 -10.01 5.81
CA TYR A 52 8.36 -10.96 4.79
C TYR A 52 9.86 -10.87 4.42
N ILE A 53 10.40 -9.66 4.30
CA ILE A 53 11.82 -9.42 4.03
C ILE A 53 12.68 -9.92 5.20
N GLU A 54 12.36 -9.55 6.43
CA GLU A 54 13.15 -9.89 7.62
C GLU A 54 13.19 -11.39 7.88
N GLU A 55 12.09 -12.11 7.65
CA GLU A 55 12.00 -13.55 7.89
C GLU A 55 12.61 -14.42 6.77
N ASN A 56 12.76 -13.87 5.56
CA ASN A 56 13.26 -14.62 4.40
C ASN A 56 14.64 -14.15 3.90
N SER A 57 15.29 -13.21 4.60
CA SER A 57 16.58 -12.65 4.17
C SER A 57 17.46 -12.20 5.34
N ASP A 58 18.66 -11.75 5.02
CA ASP A 58 19.57 -11.14 5.99
C ASP A 58 19.40 -9.60 6.08
N TYR A 59 18.32 -9.03 5.52
CA TYR A 59 18.01 -7.61 5.64
C TYR A 59 17.25 -7.31 6.94
N ASP A 60 17.47 -6.12 7.49
CA ASP A 60 16.56 -5.50 8.45
C ASP A 60 15.67 -4.50 7.70
N THR A 61 14.56 -4.06 8.29
CA THR A 61 13.68 -3.09 7.66
C THR A 61 13.32 -1.93 8.57
N THR A 62 12.88 -0.83 7.97
CA THR A 62 12.19 0.27 8.65
C THR A 62 11.00 0.71 7.83
N VAL A 63 9.86 0.90 8.47
CA VAL A 63 8.64 1.39 7.82
C VAL A 63 8.42 2.85 8.23
N THR A 64 8.24 3.74 7.25
CA THR A 64 8.00 5.17 7.49
C THR A 64 6.74 5.62 6.78
N GLU A 65 5.82 6.24 7.52
CA GLU A 65 4.57 6.77 6.99
C GLU A 65 4.77 8.17 6.43
N PHE A 66 4.18 8.42 5.26
CA PHE A 66 4.09 9.70 4.58
C PHE A 66 2.63 10.12 4.38
N GLY A 67 2.40 11.42 4.12
CA GLY A 67 1.05 11.96 4.03
C GLY A 67 0.27 11.62 2.76
N GLY A 68 0.87 10.97 1.76
CA GLY A 68 0.16 10.59 0.51
C GLY A 68 1.10 10.21 -0.63
N THR A 69 0.49 9.97 -1.80
CA THR A 69 1.12 9.40 -2.99
C THR A 69 2.40 10.13 -3.41
N MET A 70 2.33 11.44 -3.66
CA MET A 70 3.48 12.17 -4.20
C MET A 70 4.65 12.25 -3.23
N LEU A 71 4.38 12.27 -1.90
CA LEU A 71 5.45 12.28 -0.90
C LEU A 71 6.19 10.93 -0.86
N CYS A 72 5.46 9.80 -0.92
CA CYS A 72 6.07 8.47 -1.01
C CYS A 72 6.90 8.33 -2.29
N TYR A 73 6.32 8.69 -3.43
CA TYR A 73 6.95 8.55 -4.73
C TYR A 73 8.23 9.38 -4.86
N GLU A 74 8.21 10.64 -4.41
CA GLU A 74 9.39 11.50 -4.40
C GLU A 74 10.46 11.02 -3.39
N ALA A 75 10.06 10.49 -2.22
CA ALA A 75 10.99 9.89 -1.27
C ALA A 75 11.69 8.65 -1.84
N LEU A 76 10.99 7.86 -2.65
CA LEU A 76 11.57 6.74 -3.39
C LEU A 76 12.52 7.23 -4.48
N LYS A 77 12.10 8.16 -5.33
CA LYS A 77 12.89 8.71 -6.43
C LYS A 77 14.22 9.30 -5.99
N ASN A 78 14.22 10.04 -4.90
CA ASN A 78 15.41 10.71 -4.39
C ASN A 78 16.29 9.83 -3.50
N GLY A 79 15.94 8.54 -3.31
CA GLY A 79 16.71 7.56 -2.52
C GLY A 79 16.57 7.68 -1.02
N GLN A 80 15.61 8.45 -0.53
CA GLN A 80 15.26 8.51 0.89
C GLN A 80 14.66 7.20 1.37
N MET A 81 13.86 6.56 0.51
CA MET A 81 13.28 5.24 0.69
C MET A 81 13.80 4.28 -0.37
N ASN A 82 13.77 2.96 -0.08
CA ASN A 82 14.22 1.92 -0.99
C ASN A 82 13.06 1.21 -1.66
N LEU A 83 11.94 1.05 -0.96
CA LEU A 83 10.78 0.26 -1.33
C LEU A 83 9.49 1.00 -0.98
N TYR A 84 8.47 0.83 -1.81
CA TYR A 84 7.13 1.35 -1.61
C TYR A 84 6.12 0.47 -2.35
N ALA A 85 4.94 0.25 -1.81
CA ALA A 85 3.85 -0.42 -2.51
C ALA A 85 2.89 0.62 -3.08
N GLU A 86 2.88 0.76 -4.42
CA GLU A 86 2.00 1.70 -5.12
C GLU A 86 0.92 0.95 -5.90
N PHE A 87 -0.13 1.66 -6.27
CA PHE A 87 -1.26 1.13 -7.03
C PHE A 87 -1.14 1.52 -8.50
N THR A 88 -1.39 0.57 -9.40
CA THR A 88 -1.27 0.79 -10.85
C THR A 88 -2.12 1.96 -11.33
N GLY A 89 -3.38 2.06 -10.89
CA GLY A 89 -4.28 3.16 -11.24
C GLY A 89 -3.82 4.51 -10.69
N THR A 90 -3.27 4.53 -9.46
CA THR A 90 -2.70 5.76 -8.87
C THR A 90 -1.51 6.25 -9.68
N ALA A 91 -0.61 5.36 -10.06
CA ALA A 91 0.51 5.75 -10.90
C ALA A 91 0.04 6.24 -12.27
N TYR A 92 -0.92 5.55 -12.87
CA TYR A 92 -1.49 5.92 -14.15
C TYR A 92 -2.14 7.31 -14.12
N GLY A 93 -3.09 7.52 -13.21
CA GLY A 93 -3.89 8.75 -13.13
C GLY A 93 -3.17 9.92 -12.44
N ALA A 94 -2.53 9.69 -11.28
CA ALA A 94 -1.95 10.79 -10.50
C ALA A 94 -0.48 11.08 -10.84
N ILE A 95 0.35 10.04 -11.04
CA ILE A 95 1.79 10.25 -11.29
C ILE A 95 2.05 10.54 -12.78
N LEU A 96 1.43 9.75 -13.67
CA LEU A 96 1.60 9.87 -15.12
C LEU A 96 0.55 10.76 -15.80
N GLN A 97 -0.46 11.20 -15.06
CA GLN A 97 -1.51 12.13 -15.49
C GLN A 97 -2.28 11.66 -16.75
N GLN A 98 -2.55 10.37 -16.81
CA GLN A 98 -3.34 9.77 -17.88
C GLN A 98 -4.82 9.76 -17.48
N THR A 99 -5.72 9.86 -18.48
CA THR A 99 -7.17 9.94 -18.27
C THR A 99 -7.96 8.89 -19.06
N GLU A 100 -7.32 8.18 -19.98
CA GLU A 100 -7.98 7.11 -20.72
C GLU A 100 -8.06 5.84 -19.84
N THR A 101 -9.18 5.11 -19.90
CA THR A 101 -9.31 3.84 -19.16
C THR A 101 -8.68 2.72 -19.98
N LEU A 102 -7.74 2.01 -19.36
CA LEU A 102 -7.08 0.82 -19.91
C LEU A 102 -7.50 -0.43 -19.11
N GLY A 103 -7.32 -1.61 -19.73
CA GLY A 103 -7.46 -2.89 -19.05
C GLY A 103 -6.34 -3.11 -18.00
N THR A 104 -6.52 -4.11 -17.13
CA THR A 104 -5.60 -4.38 -16.01
C THR A 104 -4.14 -4.55 -16.45
N GLN A 105 -3.90 -5.46 -17.40
CA GLN A 105 -2.55 -5.72 -17.89
C GLN A 105 -1.97 -4.52 -18.64
N GLU A 106 -2.79 -3.86 -19.46
CA GLU A 106 -2.38 -2.68 -20.23
C GLU A 106 -1.98 -1.52 -19.30
N THR A 107 -2.73 -1.31 -18.21
CA THR A 107 -2.39 -0.29 -17.20
C THR A 107 -1.05 -0.60 -16.54
N TYR A 108 -0.84 -1.86 -16.11
CA TYR A 108 0.41 -2.28 -15.50
C TYR A 108 1.60 -2.10 -16.44
N ASP A 109 1.50 -2.61 -17.69
CA ASP A 109 2.57 -2.52 -18.67
C ASP A 109 2.92 -1.07 -19.01
N TYR A 110 1.90 -0.22 -19.17
CA TYR A 110 2.07 1.21 -19.41
C TYR A 110 2.80 1.90 -18.25
N VAL A 111 2.31 1.70 -17.03
CA VAL A 111 2.88 2.33 -15.83
C VAL A 111 4.31 1.89 -15.61
N LYS A 112 4.59 0.59 -15.69
CA LYS A 112 5.94 0.06 -15.56
C LYS A 112 6.89 0.71 -16.55
N LYS A 113 6.55 0.66 -17.83
CA LYS A 113 7.38 1.22 -18.91
C LYS A 113 7.66 2.71 -18.73
N GLU A 114 6.60 3.50 -18.48
CA GLU A 114 6.74 4.96 -18.38
C GLU A 114 7.49 5.39 -17.10
N CYS A 115 7.25 4.73 -15.95
CA CYS A 115 7.97 5.02 -14.72
C CYS A 115 9.46 4.61 -14.82
N GLU A 116 9.77 3.49 -15.47
CA GLU A 116 11.17 3.09 -15.73
C GLU A 116 11.88 4.13 -16.60
N GLN A 117 11.26 4.56 -17.70
CA GLN A 117 11.85 5.51 -18.64
C GLN A 117 11.98 6.94 -18.10
N ARG A 118 10.95 7.41 -17.41
CA ARG A 118 10.87 8.79 -16.94
C ARG A 118 11.60 9.03 -15.64
N ASP A 119 11.42 8.09 -14.69
CA ASP A 119 11.81 8.30 -13.29
C ASP A 119 12.83 7.25 -12.78
N GLY A 120 13.16 6.23 -13.57
CA GLY A 120 14.06 5.15 -13.15
C GLY A 120 13.47 4.28 -12.05
N ILE A 121 12.12 4.14 -12.00
CA ILE A 121 11.38 3.33 -11.01
C ILE A 121 10.83 2.07 -11.69
N THR A 122 11.25 0.90 -11.24
CA THR A 122 10.72 -0.37 -11.72
C THR A 122 9.57 -0.88 -10.86
N TRP A 123 8.67 -1.64 -11.50
CA TRP A 123 7.47 -2.24 -10.93
C TRP A 123 7.66 -3.76 -10.91
N LEU A 124 7.48 -4.36 -9.72
CA LEU A 124 7.57 -5.81 -9.54
C LEU A 124 6.23 -6.50 -9.85
N GLU A 125 6.12 -7.79 -9.49
CA GLU A 125 4.86 -8.51 -9.64
C GLU A 125 3.78 -7.94 -8.70
N PRO A 126 2.54 -7.69 -9.19
CA PRO A 126 1.43 -7.26 -8.37
C PRO A 126 1.11 -8.29 -7.28
N LEU A 127 0.83 -7.82 -6.07
CA LEU A 127 0.61 -8.67 -4.89
C LEU A 127 -0.68 -9.51 -4.94
N GLY A 128 -1.64 -9.15 -5.82
CA GLY A 128 -2.81 -9.96 -6.16
C GLY A 128 -4.15 -9.29 -5.93
N TRP A 129 -4.25 -8.24 -5.11
CA TRP A 129 -5.52 -7.54 -4.89
C TRP A 129 -5.62 -6.21 -5.63
N ASN A 130 -6.87 -5.83 -5.90
CA ASN A 130 -7.27 -4.58 -6.55
C ASN A 130 -8.06 -3.71 -5.57
N ASN A 131 -7.48 -2.62 -5.12
CA ASN A 131 -8.15 -1.68 -4.23
C ASN A 131 -8.59 -0.43 -4.98
N THR A 132 -9.74 -0.52 -5.65
CA THR A 132 -10.31 0.58 -6.42
C THR A 132 -11.11 1.55 -5.55
N TYR A 133 -11.26 2.79 -6.01
CA TYR A 133 -12.28 3.69 -5.47
C TYR A 133 -13.69 3.16 -5.77
N VAL A 134 -14.58 3.30 -4.81
CA VAL A 134 -16.01 3.05 -4.94
C VAL A 134 -16.80 4.17 -4.25
N LEU A 135 -17.97 4.52 -4.75
CA LEU A 135 -18.89 5.38 -4.00
C LEU A 135 -19.80 4.50 -3.15
N SER A 136 -19.77 4.71 -1.82
CA SER A 136 -20.59 3.98 -0.88
C SER A 136 -21.70 4.88 -0.31
N VAL A 137 -22.85 4.28 -0.09
CA VAL A 137 -24.01 4.89 0.58
C VAL A 137 -24.52 3.98 1.69
N ARG A 138 -25.34 4.49 2.61
CA ARG A 138 -26.03 3.65 3.59
C ARG A 138 -27.01 2.70 2.87
N ALA A 139 -27.17 1.47 3.38
CA ALA A 139 -28.10 0.49 2.80
C ALA A 139 -29.55 1.00 2.74
N GLU A 140 -29.98 1.76 3.76
CA GLU A 140 -31.30 2.40 3.80
C GLU A 140 -31.47 3.40 2.65
N THR A 141 -30.49 4.26 2.43
CA THR A 141 -30.48 5.25 1.33
C THR A 141 -30.50 4.54 -0.04
N ALA A 142 -29.70 3.48 -0.21
CA ALA A 142 -29.68 2.69 -1.43
C ALA A 142 -31.07 2.07 -1.71
N GLN A 143 -31.73 1.53 -0.68
CA GLN A 143 -33.04 0.92 -0.80
C GLN A 143 -34.13 1.97 -1.09
N GLU A 144 -34.15 3.08 -0.36
CA GLU A 144 -35.18 4.13 -0.48
C GLU A 144 -35.15 4.80 -1.85
N LEU A 145 -33.95 5.08 -2.38
CA LEU A 145 -33.74 5.77 -3.66
C LEU A 145 -33.55 4.80 -4.83
N GLY A 146 -33.47 3.47 -4.56
CA GLY A 146 -33.24 2.45 -5.58
C GLY A 146 -31.86 2.49 -6.22
N LEU A 147 -30.84 2.96 -5.49
CA LEU A 147 -29.48 3.14 -6.01
C LEU A 147 -28.76 1.80 -6.16
N LYS A 148 -28.16 1.57 -7.32
CA LYS A 148 -27.29 0.42 -7.62
C LYS A 148 -26.01 0.84 -8.28
N THR A 149 -26.05 1.87 -9.13
CA THR A 149 -24.94 2.37 -9.91
C THR A 149 -24.62 3.83 -9.56
N ILE A 150 -23.44 4.30 -9.94
CA ILE A 150 -23.09 5.73 -9.81
C ILE A 150 -24.04 6.60 -10.65
N SER A 151 -24.48 6.11 -11.81
CA SER A 151 -25.47 6.82 -12.63
C SER A 151 -26.82 7.01 -11.94
N ASP A 152 -27.26 6.07 -11.09
CA ASP A 152 -28.49 6.18 -10.32
C ASP A 152 -28.41 7.31 -9.26
N LEU A 153 -27.19 7.64 -8.79
CA LEU A 153 -26.97 8.67 -7.78
C LEU A 153 -27.12 10.09 -8.35
N VAL A 154 -26.82 10.29 -9.65
CA VAL A 154 -26.73 11.61 -10.29
C VAL A 154 -27.95 12.51 -10.05
N PRO A 155 -29.21 12.01 -10.13
CA PRO A 155 -30.40 12.86 -9.90
C PRO A 155 -30.51 13.44 -8.47
N TYR A 156 -29.88 12.78 -7.48
CA TYR A 156 -29.99 13.10 -6.06
C TYR A 156 -28.77 13.84 -5.52
N ALA A 157 -27.63 13.74 -6.18
CA ALA A 157 -26.34 14.18 -5.67
C ALA A 157 -26.29 15.67 -5.27
N LYS A 158 -27.08 16.54 -5.93
CA LYS A 158 -27.13 17.98 -5.62
C LYS A 158 -27.66 18.31 -4.23
N ASP A 159 -28.38 17.38 -3.62
CA ASP A 159 -28.93 17.52 -2.28
C ASP A 159 -28.14 16.69 -1.25
N MET A 160 -27.02 16.05 -1.67
CA MET A 160 -26.22 15.15 -0.87
C MET A 160 -24.85 15.72 -0.50
N VAL A 161 -24.34 15.25 0.64
CA VAL A 161 -22.99 15.55 1.13
C VAL A 161 -22.07 14.37 0.79
N LEU A 162 -21.06 14.63 -0.04
CA LEU A 162 -19.97 13.68 -0.33
C LEU A 162 -18.81 13.88 0.63
N GLY A 163 -18.36 12.81 1.27
CA GLY A 163 -17.08 12.75 1.99
C GLY A 163 -16.02 11.98 1.23
N GLY A 164 -14.77 12.34 1.42
CA GLY A 164 -13.63 11.62 0.85
C GLY A 164 -12.29 12.16 1.32
N ASP A 165 -11.22 11.41 1.08
CA ASP A 165 -9.88 11.87 1.41
C ASP A 165 -9.40 12.99 0.48
N ASN A 166 -8.33 13.67 0.90
CA ASN A 166 -7.80 14.83 0.15
C ASN A 166 -7.28 14.44 -1.24
N GLU A 167 -6.78 13.22 -1.43
CA GLU A 167 -6.32 12.75 -2.75
C GLU A 167 -7.52 12.55 -3.69
N PHE A 168 -8.55 11.82 -3.25
CA PHE A 168 -9.77 11.65 -4.04
C PHE A 168 -10.37 12.99 -4.47
N MET A 169 -10.47 13.95 -3.54
CA MET A 169 -11.06 15.27 -3.81
C MET A 169 -10.28 16.09 -4.84
N ALA A 170 -8.97 15.88 -4.97
CA ALA A 170 -8.09 16.73 -5.79
C ALA A 170 -7.64 16.11 -7.12
N ARG A 171 -7.86 14.79 -7.33
CA ARG A 171 -7.29 14.06 -8.46
C ARG A 171 -8.24 13.95 -9.64
N GLN A 172 -7.69 13.80 -10.86
CA GLN A 172 -8.45 13.54 -12.08
C GLN A 172 -9.00 12.10 -12.14
N ASP A 173 -8.30 11.13 -11.55
CA ASP A 173 -8.82 9.77 -11.34
C ASP A 173 -9.65 9.64 -10.05
N GLY A 174 -10.02 10.76 -9.44
CA GLY A 174 -10.91 10.90 -8.29
C GLY A 174 -12.12 11.78 -8.62
N LEU A 175 -12.49 12.66 -7.68
CA LEU A 175 -13.71 13.47 -7.80
C LEU A 175 -13.76 14.36 -9.04
N LEU A 176 -12.63 14.96 -9.42
CA LEU A 176 -12.61 15.90 -10.55
C LEU A 176 -13.05 15.23 -11.85
N GLY A 177 -12.43 14.11 -12.21
CA GLY A 177 -12.80 13.37 -13.41
C GLY A 177 -14.13 12.62 -13.26
N LEU A 178 -14.49 12.16 -12.05
CA LEU A 178 -15.79 11.54 -11.79
C LEU A 178 -16.94 12.50 -12.11
N LYS A 179 -16.82 13.77 -11.71
CA LYS A 179 -17.80 14.83 -12.03
C LYS A 179 -17.97 15.00 -13.53
N GLU A 180 -16.88 14.97 -14.27
CA GLU A 180 -16.91 15.08 -15.75
C GLU A 180 -17.51 13.84 -16.40
N ALA A 181 -17.08 12.64 -15.99
CA ALA A 181 -17.51 11.37 -16.58
C ALA A 181 -19.00 11.08 -16.35
N TYR A 182 -19.50 11.37 -15.17
CA TYR A 182 -20.90 11.11 -14.79
C TYR A 182 -21.81 12.33 -14.94
N GLY A 183 -21.28 13.53 -15.10
CA GLY A 183 -22.05 14.75 -15.01
C GLY A 183 -22.65 14.97 -13.63
N ILE A 184 -22.00 14.45 -12.59
CA ILE A 184 -22.46 14.48 -11.20
C ILE A 184 -21.94 15.72 -10.47
N GLU A 185 -22.80 16.35 -9.71
CA GLU A 185 -22.42 17.47 -8.82
C GLU A 185 -23.04 17.22 -7.44
N PHE A 186 -22.24 17.31 -6.39
CA PHE A 186 -22.70 17.15 -5.01
C PHE A 186 -23.07 18.51 -4.41
N GLY A 187 -24.06 18.51 -3.52
CA GLY A 187 -24.48 19.71 -2.81
C GLY A 187 -23.41 20.24 -1.88
N GLN A 188 -22.63 19.35 -1.27
CA GLN A 188 -21.48 19.67 -0.46
C GLN A 188 -20.39 18.60 -0.64
N GLU A 189 -19.14 19.03 -0.66
CA GLU A 189 -17.96 18.16 -0.74
C GLU A 189 -17.12 18.39 0.51
N MET A 190 -16.87 17.32 1.30
CA MET A 190 -16.19 17.39 2.59
C MET A 190 -14.91 16.56 2.58
N PRO A 191 -13.73 17.17 2.37
CA PRO A 191 -12.47 16.49 2.55
C PRO A 191 -12.24 16.16 4.03
N MET A 192 -11.88 14.93 4.33
CA MET A 192 -11.55 14.47 5.68
C MET A 192 -10.60 13.27 5.65
N ASP A 193 -10.09 12.89 6.80
CA ASP A 193 -9.27 11.67 6.91
C ASP A 193 -10.10 10.44 6.52
N GLN A 194 -9.52 9.55 5.70
CA GLN A 194 -10.19 8.35 5.18
C GLN A 194 -10.75 7.47 6.32
N GLY A 195 -10.05 7.40 7.45
CA GLY A 195 -10.53 6.63 8.61
C GLY A 195 -11.83 7.15 9.21
N LEU A 196 -12.11 8.45 9.05
CA LEU A 196 -13.30 9.10 9.62
C LEU A 196 -14.51 9.06 8.68
N THR A 197 -14.31 8.96 7.37
CA THR A 197 -15.38 9.06 6.37
C THR A 197 -16.45 7.97 6.55
N TYR A 198 -16.05 6.74 6.84
CA TYR A 198 -16.98 5.61 7.00
C TYR A 198 -17.91 5.78 8.21
N GLN A 199 -17.36 6.24 9.35
CA GLN A 199 -18.16 6.51 10.54
C GLN A 199 -19.10 7.70 10.31
N ALA A 200 -18.63 8.74 9.63
CA ALA A 200 -19.46 9.91 9.28
C ALA A 200 -20.62 9.52 8.35
N LEU A 201 -20.37 8.63 7.36
CA LEU A 201 -21.45 8.09 6.52
C LEU A 201 -22.45 7.25 7.34
N ALA A 202 -21.95 6.37 8.21
CA ALA A 202 -22.81 5.53 9.05
C ALA A 202 -23.67 6.37 10.02
N ASN A 203 -23.14 7.46 10.55
CA ASN A 203 -23.86 8.38 11.44
C ASN A 203 -24.88 9.29 10.71
N GLY A 204 -24.81 9.42 9.38
CA GLY A 204 -25.62 10.34 8.60
C GLY A 204 -25.07 11.76 8.48
N ASP A 205 -23.82 11.98 8.87
CA ASP A 205 -23.11 13.25 8.65
C ASP A 205 -22.68 13.42 7.18
N LEU A 206 -22.58 12.30 6.45
CA LEU A 206 -22.41 12.20 5.01
C LEU A 206 -23.55 11.39 4.41
N ASP A 207 -23.82 11.61 3.12
CA ASP A 207 -24.77 10.81 2.33
C ASP A 207 -24.04 9.84 1.41
N VAL A 208 -22.88 10.22 0.94
CA VAL A 208 -22.02 9.44 0.04
C VAL A 208 -20.59 9.51 0.55
N ASN A 209 -19.87 8.40 0.45
CA ASN A 209 -18.45 8.33 0.77
C ASN A 209 -17.64 7.82 -0.42
N SER A 210 -16.49 8.43 -0.70
CA SER A 210 -15.49 7.77 -1.51
C SER A 210 -14.78 6.73 -0.65
N SER A 211 -15.08 5.47 -0.91
CA SER A 211 -14.56 4.33 -0.17
C SER A 211 -13.48 3.60 -0.98
N PHE A 212 -12.74 2.73 -0.31
CA PHE A 212 -11.84 1.77 -0.94
C PHE A 212 -12.51 0.40 -0.96
N SER A 213 -12.48 -0.32 -2.09
CA SER A 213 -13.18 -1.59 -2.27
C SER A 213 -12.76 -2.68 -1.29
N THR A 214 -11.53 -2.64 -0.79
CA THR A 214 -10.96 -3.57 0.19
C THR A 214 -11.14 -3.12 1.65
N ASP A 215 -11.93 -2.08 1.91
CA ASP A 215 -12.13 -1.57 3.27
C ASP A 215 -13.21 -2.36 4.01
N GLY A 216 -12.83 -3.04 5.10
CA GLY A 216 -13.73 -3.88 5.90
C GLY A 216 -14.85 -3.11 6.59
N ARG A 217 -14.74 -1.80 6.78
CA ARG A 217 -15.77 -0.94 7.35
C ARG A 217 -17.03 -0.84 6.47
N ILE A 218 -16.92 -1.16 5.16
CA ILE A 218 -18.09 -1.29 4.28
C ILE A 218 -19.05 -2.34 4.84
N ALA A 219 -18.55 -3.54 5.12
CA ALA A 219 -19.37 -4.61 5.71
C ALA A 219 -19.78 -4.29 7.16
N LYS A 220 -18.84 -3.76 7.97
CA LYS A 220 -19.07 -3.40 9.37
C LYS A 220 -20.24 -2.42 9.56
N PHE A 221 -20.34 -1.42 8.70
CA PHE A 221 -21.37 -0.38 8.77
C PHE A 221 -22.57 -0.64 7.83
N ASN A 222 -22.66 -1.84 7.22
CA ASN A 222 -23.72 -2.20 6.28
C ASN A 222 -23.90 -1.16 5.17
N LEU A 223 -22.77 -0.75 4.57
CA LEU A 223 -22.75 0.18 3.43
C LEU A 223 -22.94 -0.59 2.12
N VAL A 224 -23.44 0.11 1.11
CA VAL A 224 -23.62 -0.41 -0.24
C VAL A 224 -22.70 0.36 -1.18
N ASN A 225 -21.82 -0.37 -1.87
CA ASN A 225 -21.00 0.17 -2.93
C ASN A 225 -21.84 0.28 -4.21
N LEU A 226 -21.81 1.45 -4.83
CA LEU A 226 -22.43 1.67 -6.14
C LEU A 226 -21.49 1.17 -7.25
N GLU A 227 -22.08 0.48 -8.22
CA GLU A 227 -21.34 0.01 -9.39
C GLU A 227 -20.89 1.20 -10.25
N ASP A 228 -19.63 1.19 -10.68
CA ASP A 228 -19.08 2.12 -11.66
C ASP A 228 -19.50 1.69 -13.06
N ASP A 229 -20.74 1.97 -13.44
CA ASP A 229 -21.38 1.54 -14.68
C ASP A 229 -20.82 2.20 -15.94
N LYS A 230 -19.96 3.22 -15.79
CA LYS A 230 -19.21 3.83 -16.89
C LYS A 230 -17.75 3.43 -16.96
N HIS A 231 -17.29 2.57 -16.01
CA HIS A 231 -15.90 2.11 -15.93
C HIS A 231 -14.89 3.28 -15.88
N PHE A 232 -15.19 4.28 -15.06
CA PHE A 232 -14.38 5.47 -14.91
C PHE A 232 -13.08 5.17 -14.15
N PHE A 233 -13.17 4.38 -13.07
CA PHE A 233 -11.99 4.07 -12.26
C PHE A 233 -11.10 3.04 -12.95
N PRO A 234 -9.78 3.32 -13.09
CA PRO A 234 -8.84 2.33 -13.61
C PRO A 234 -8.64 1.19 -12.59
N PRO A 235 -8.01 0.08 -12.98
CA PRO A 235 -7.59 -0.96 -12.04
C PRO A 235 -6.46 -0.46 -11.13
N TYR A 236 -6.57 -0.74 -9.82
CA TYR A 236 -5.62 -0.34 -8.78
C TYR A 236 -4.96 -1.54 -8.12
N TYR A 237 -4.16 -2.31 -8.87
CA TYR A 237 -3.40 -3.43 -8.33
C TYR A 237 -2.20 -2.95 -7.55
N VAL A 238 -2.05 -3.47 -6.33
CA VAL A 238 -0.94 -3.13 -5.42
C VAL A 238 0.33 -3.81 -5.87
N THR A 239 1.38 -3.04 -6.03
CA THR A 239 2.64 -3.51 -6.62
C THR A 239 3.84 -2.91 -5.87
N PRO A 240 4.81 -3.71 -5.41
CA PRO A 240 6.06 -3.18 -4.88
C PRO A 240 6.87 -2.49 -5.98
N ILE A 241 7.38 -1.30 -5.68
CA ILE A 241 8.19 -0.50 -6.60
C ILE A 241 9.51 -0.08 -5.97
N LEU A 242 10.57 -0.08 -6.76
CA LEU A 242 11.93 0.28 -6.37
C LEU A 242 12.58 1.16 -7.42
N ARG A 243 13.65 1.88 -7.05
CA ARG A 243 14.53 2.46 -8.08
C ARG A 243 15.26 1.36 -8.84
N MET A 244 15.45 1.53 -10.14
CA MET A 244 16.14 0.55 -10.99
C MET A 244 17.60 0.35 -10.55
N ASP A 245 18.32 1.43 -10.22
CA ASP A 245 19.71 1.36 -9.74
C ASP A 245 19.84 0.58 -8.42
N TYR A 246 18.81 0.63 -7.57
CA TYR A 246 18.76 -0.14 -6.34
C TYR A 246 18.39 -1.61 -6.62
N ALA A 247 17.42 -1.85 -7.48
CA ALA A 247 17.02 -3.20 -7.90
C ALA A 247 18.18 -3.96 -8.59
N ASP A 248 18.95 -3.29 -9.45
CA ASP A 248 20.11 -3.88 -10.14
C ASP A 248 21.22 -4.34 -9.18
N THR A 249 21.30 -3.75 -7.99
CA THR A 249 22.29 -4.13 -6.96
C THR A 249 21.74 -5.05 -5.88
N HIS A 250 20.43 -5.33 -5.89
CA HIS A 250 19.71 -6.15 -4.91
C HIS A 250 18.77 -7.15 -5.63
N GLU A 251 19.33 -7.92 -6.56
CA GLU A 251 18.57 -8.93 -7.34
C GLU A 251 17.90 -9.96 -6.44
N ASP A 252 18.53 -10.33 -5.33
CA ASP A 252 18.00 -11.24 -4.32
C ASP A 252 16.73 -10.69 -3.63
N LEU A 253 16.69 -9.38 -3.33
CA LEU A 253 15.50 -8.71 -2.81
C LEU A 253 14.39 -8.68 -3.85
N VAL A 254 14.71 -8.40 -5.12
CA VAL A 254 13.75 -8.39 -6.23
C VAL A 254 13.14 -9.78 -6.42
N GLU A 255 13.97 -10.84 -6.46
CA GLU A 255 13.49 -12.22 -6.56
C GLU A 255 12.61 -12.62 -5.36
N LEU A 256 12.99 -12.18 -4.16
CA LEU A 256 12.22 -12.42 -2.94
C LEU A 256 10.83 -11.76 -3.03
N LEU A 257 10.77 -10.46 -3.33
CA LEU A 257 9.51 -9.71 -3.41
C LEU A 257 8.58 -10.23 -4.51
N ASN A 258 9.12 -10.66 -5.66
CA ASN A 258 8.31 -11.23 -6.74
C ASN A 258 7.60 -12.54 -6.36
N LYS A 259 8.06 -13.27 -5.33
CA LYS A 259 7.35 -14.47 -4.81
C LYS A 259 6.05 -14.11 -4.08
N LEU A 260 5.88 -12.85 -3.66
CA LEU A 260 4.61 -12.36 -3.11
C LEU A 260 3.56 -12.09 -4.20
N GLY A 261 3.94 -12.12 -5.47
CA GLY A 261 3.03 -11.90 -6.60
C GLY A 261 1.82 -12.83 -6.55
N GLY A 262 0.61 -12.26 -6.60
CA GLY A 262 -0.65 -13.00 -6.61
C GLY A 262 -1.00 -13.75 -5.32
N GLN A 263 -0.30 -13.49 -4.19
CA GLN A 263 -0.50 -14.24 -2.95
C GLN A 263 -1.74 -13.81 -2.15
N PHE A 264 -2.33 -12.67 -2.45
CA PHE A 264 -3.45 -12.10 -1.70
C PHE A 264 -4.65 -11.84 -2.61
N THR A 265 -5.85 -11.84 -2.02
CA THR A 265 -7.11 -11.50 -2.71
C THR A 265 -7.76 -10.26 -2.09
N ASP A 266 -8.73 -9.68 -2.81
CA ASP A 266 -9.50 -8.52 -2.32
C ASP A 266 -10.22 -8.85 -1.01
N GLU A 267 -10.84 -10.04 -0.92
CA GLU A 267 -11.58 -10.49 0.26
C GLU A 267 -10.67 -10.71 1.47
N GLU A 268 -9.49 -11.28 1.26
CA GLU A 268 -8.50 -11.42 2.34
C GLU A 268 -8.07 -10.05 2.85
N MET A 269 -7.70 -9.14 1.96
CA MET A 269 -7.27 -7.79 2.35
C MET A 269 -8.39 -7.02 3.06
N GLN A 270 -9.64 -7.18 2.65
CA GLN A 270 -10.78 -6.59 3.34
C GLN A 270 -10.87 -7.07 4.81
N GLN A 271 -10.68 -8.36 5.05
CA GLN A 271 -10.70 -8.92 6.41
C GLN A 271 -9.49 -8.45 7.25
N LEU A 272 -8.30 -8.45 6.66
CA LEU A 272 -7.08 -8.01 7.34
C LEU A 272 -7.12 -6.51 7.69
N ASN A 273 -7.61 -5.68 6.76
CA ASN A 273 -7.80 -4.25 6.99
C ASN A 273 -8.79 -4.01 8.14
N LEU A 274 -9.89 -4.77 8.21
CA LEU A 274 -10.87 -4.66 9.29
C LEU A 274 -10.24 -4.96 10.66
N ARG A 275 -9.42 -6.00 10.77
CA ARG A 275 -8.72 -6.35 12.03
C ARG A 275 -7.86 -5.19 12.53
N VAL A 276 -7.09 -4.56 11.62
CA VAL A 276 -6.26 -3.39 11.96
C VAL A 276 -7.12 -2.18 12.35
N ASP A 277 -8.23 -1.93 11.63
CA ASP A 277 -9.18 -0.86 11.95
C ASP A 277 -9.90 -1.08 13.29
N GLU A 278 -10.01 -2.32 13.76
CA GLU A 278 -10.55 -2.70 15.07
C GLU A 278 -9.49 -2.64 16.19
N GLY A 279 -8.26 -2.32 15.86
CA GLY A 279 -7.19 -2.01 16.82
C GLY A 279 -6.15 -3.11 17.00
N GLU A 280 -6.14 -4.15 16.14
CA GLU A 280 -5.02 -5.09 16.11
C GLU A 280 -3.76 -4.41 15.54
N ASP A 281 -2.59 -4.81 16.03
CA ASP A 281 -1.33 -4.29 15.51
C ASP A 281 -1.07 -4.79 14.09
N ALA A 282 -0.78 -3.88 13.16
CA ALA A 282 -0.60 -4.21 11.75
C ALA A 282 0.55 -5.20 11.50
N ARG A 283 1.61 -5.17 12.33
CA ARG A 283 2.73 -6.10 12.21
C ARG A 283 2.34 -7.50 12.70
N ASP A 284 1.56 -7.59 13.76
CA ASP A 284 1.06 -8.88 14.28
C ASP A 284 0.12 -9.52 13.24
N VAL A 285 -0.80 -8.75 12.66
CA VAL A 285 -1.68 -9.20 11.57
C VAL A 285 -0.87 -9.68 10.36
N ALA A 286 0.16 -8.93 9.95
CA ALA A 286 1.04 -9.30 8.86
C ALA A 286 1.80 -10.60 9.14
N THR A 287 2.34 -10.77 10.35
CA THR A 287 3.07 -11.98 10.76
C THR A 287 2.17 -13.21 10.73
N GLU A 288 0.96 -13.09 11.27
CA GLU A 288 -0.02 -14.18 11.31
C GLU A 288 -0.39 -14.66 9.90
N VAL A 289 -0.82 -13.74 9.02
CA VAL A 289 -1.23 -14.13 7.66
C VAL A 289 -0.09 -14.70 6.83
N LEU A 290 1.13 -14.16 6.94
CA LEU A 290 2.30 -14.70 6.24
C LEU A 290 2.63 -16.12 6.73
N THR A 291 2.52 -16.38 8.04
CA THR A 291 2.70 -17.72 8.63
C THR A 291 1.61 -18.68 8.15
N GLU A 292 0.33 -18.28 8.18
CA GLU A 292 -0.79 -19.10 7.71
C GLU A 292 -0.67 -19.50 6.24
N LYS A 293 -0.13 -18.62 5.42
CA LYS A 293 0.15 -18.88 4.00
C LYS A 293 1.42 -19.69 3.77
N GLY A 294 2.23 -19.94 4.82
CA GLY A 294 3.53 -20.61 4.70
C GLY A 294 4.56 -19.80 3.91
N LEU A 295 4.47 -18.49 3.98
CA LEU A 295 5.39 -17.57 3.34
C LEU A 295 6.57 -17.19 4.26
N ILE A 296 6.39 -17.42 5.55
CA ILE A 296 7.43 -17.33 6.60
C ILE A 296 7.36 -18.53 7.52
#